data_59ceb7c5a8117c914c05c3f78eacf700
#
_entry.id   59ceb7c5a8117c914c05c3f78eacf700
#
_cell.length_a   1.000
_cell.length_b   1.000
_cell.length_c   1.000
_cell.angle_alpha   90.00
_cell.angle_beta   90.00
_cell.angle_gamma   90.00
#
_symmetry.space_group_name_H-M   'P 1'
#
loop_
_entity.id
_entity.type
_entity.pdbx_description
1 polymer ?
#
loop_
_entity_poly.entity_id
_entity_poly.type
_entity_poly.pdbx_seq_one_letter_code
_entity_poly.pdbx_strand_id
1 'polypeptide(L)'
;TGLLADLLGPELVDLSTLPENSIVVVRELTPSMTADSDKDNVAAIITETGGRTSHSAIIARALEIPAVLSVADATTNIKTGDMVVVDGTNGKVIAQPSDHDLEHYRAKAKQYAEEKVALEAYRGKETVTADGDKKLLVANIGNPDDANVAAEHDCEGVGLFRSEFLFMDSKELPTEDEQFAAYQKVALRMKDQPVIIRTLDVGGDKEIPYLHLVKEENPFMGYRAVRYCLNNPDQYKVQLTALLRASAFGDIKIMVPLVTNLDEIRQVKALVKECMADLDARGVSYNKDIEVGTMIETPAASLIADDLAAECDFFSIGTNDLIGYTMCADRGNDKVAYLYEVYQPAVLRSLKRIIEEGNKAGIMVGMCGEAAADPLLIPVLLSFGLGEFSVSAPSILRTRRIISEWTKAEADALVEKVMKLKTATEVKAMLQAAAK
;
A
#
# COMPACT_ATOMS: atom_id res chain seq x y z
N THR A 1 -6.57 4.72 -40.55
CA THR A 1 -6.53 5.71 -39.44
C THR A 1 -5.10 5.99 -38.96
N GLY A 2 -4.09 5.12 -39.22
CA GLY A 2 -2.70 5.32 -38.80
C GLY A 2 -2.01 6.55 -39.44
N LEU A 3 -2.40 6.97 -40.63
CA LEU A 3 -1.77 8.10 -41.31
C LEU A 3 -2.18 9.49 -40.77
N LEU A 4 -3.32 9.59 -40.10
CA LEU A 4 -3.77 10.84 -39.44
C LEU A 4 -3.10 11.07 -38.11
N ALA A 5 -2.74 10.00 -37.40
CA ALA A 5 -2.06 10.07 -36.10
C ALA A 5 -0.63 10.63 -36.20
N ASP A 6 0.08 10.37 -37.30
CA ASP A 6 1.43 10.89 -37.55
C ASP A 6 1.45 12.39 -37.92
N LEU A 7 0.32 12.96 -38.29
CA LEU A 7 0.22 14.37 -38.73
C LEU A 7 -0.34 15.32 -37.67
N LEU A 8 -1.04 14.83 -36.66
CA LEU A 8 -1.77 15.64 -35.68
C LEU A 8 -1.24 15.57 -34.23
N GLY A 9 -0.19 14.82 -33.94
CA GLY A 9 0.30 14.56 -32.61
C GLY A 9 -0.49 13.45 -31.92
N PRO A 10 -0.20 13.11 -30.61
CA PRO A 10 -0.84 12.00 -29.92
C PRO A 10 -2.35 12.27 -29.84
N GLU A 11 -3.10 11.64 -30.74
CA GLU A 11 -4.56 11.71 -30.70
C GLU A 11 -5.10 11.10 -29.41
N LEU A 12 -6.01 11.83 -28.81
CA LEU A 12 -6.92 11.36 -27.79
C LEU A 12 -7.60 10.07 -28.29
N VAL A 13 -7.16 8.93 -27.83
CA VAL A 13 -7.93 7.69 -28.00
C VAL A 13 -9.15 7.85 -27.11
N ASP A 14 -10.29 8.14 -27.71
CA ASP A 14 -11.56 8.18 -27.01
C ASP A 14 -11.97 6.75 -26.65
N LEU A 15 -11.76 6.39 -25.40
CA LEU A 15 -12.08 5.04 -24.89
C LEU A 15 -13.58 4.79 -24.82
N SER A 16 -14.44 5.83 -24.90
CA SER A 16 -15.89 5.70 -24.88
C SER A 16 -16.48 5.10 -26.16
N THR A 17 -15.74 5.13 -27.24
CA THR A 17 -16.19 4.63 -28.55
C THR A 17 -15.74 3.21 -28.88
N LEU A 18 -15.04 2.56 -27.93
CA LEU A 18 -14.52 1.20 -28.15
C LEU A 18 -15.65 0.16 -28.04
N PRO A 19 -15.56 -0.92 -28.83
CA PRO A 19 -16.44 -2.09 -28.64
C PRO A 19 -16.29 -2.71 -27.25
N GLU A 20 -17.34 -3.38 -26.77
CA GLU A 20 -17.25 -4.16 -25.53
C GLU A 20 -16.11 -5.18 -25.55
N ASN A 21 -15.47 -5.37 -24.41
CA ASN A 21 -14.32 -6.28 -24.23
C ASN A 21 -13.06 -5.89 -25.04
N SER A 22 -12.87 -4.61 -25.31
CA SER A 22 -11.66 -4.13 -25.99
C SER A 22 -10.46 -4.14 -25.05
N ILE A 23 -9.30 -4.56 -25.59
CA ILE A 23 -8.00 -4.42 -24.95
C ILE A 23 -7.28 -3.22 -25.55
N VAL A 24 -6.91 -2.26 -24.70
CA VAL A 24 -6.21 -1.04 -25.12
C VAL A 24 -4.71 -1.29 -25.07
N VAL A 25 -4.04 -1.14 -26.23
CA VAL A 25 -2.58 -1.29 -26.34
C VAL A 25 -2.00 0.04 -26.73
N VAL A 26 -1.25 0.66 -25.83
CA VAL A 26 -0.68 2.00 -26.02
C VAL A 26 0.77 2.05 -25.55
N ARG A 27 1.52 3.04 -26.04
CA ARG A 27 2.89 3.23 -25.55
C ARG A 27 2.90 3.68 -24.08
N GLU A 28 2.04 4.65 -23.77
CA GLU A 28 1.84 5.18 -22.42
C GLU A 28 0.38 5.58 -22.25
N LEU A 29 -0.20 5.31 -21.09
CA LEU A 29 -1.55 5.73 -20.76
C LEU A 29 -1.51 7.11 -20.10
N THR A 30 -2.21 8.08 -20.69
CA THR A 30 -2.29 9.44 -20.17
C THR A 30 -3.64 9.73 -19.52
N PRO A 31 -3.73 10.68 -18.58
CA PRO A 31 -5.01 11.06 -17.96
C PRO A 31 -6.05 11.54 -18.98
N SER A 32 -5.61 12.21 -20.05
CA SER A 32 -6.50 12.68 -21.10
C SER A 32 -7.16 11.55 -21.92
N MET A 33 -6.56 10.37 -21.95
CA MET A 33 -7.16 9.20 -22.63
C MET A 33 -8.30 8.58 -21.82
N THR A 34 -8.37 8.85 -20.53
CA THR A 34 -9.29 8.19 -19.59
C THR A 34 -10.36 9.11 -19.02
N ALA A 35 -10.29 10.42 -19.33
CA ALA A 35 -11.17 11.43 -18.73
C ALA A 35 -12.67 11.20 -18.99
N ASP A 36 -13.02 10.62 -20.16
CA ASP A 36 -14.40 10.36 -20.58
C ASP A 36 -14.66 8.86 -20.87
N SER A 37 -13.82 7.95 -20.33
CA SER A 37 -13.92 6.53 -20.66
C SER A 37 -15.10 5.85 -19.98
N ASP A 38 -15.92 5.20 -20.78
CA ASP A 38 -16.90 4.21 -20.29
C ASP A 38 -16.11 2.95 -19.89
N LYS A 39 -16.00 2.73 -18.58
CA LYS A 39 -15.22 1.64 -17.99
C LYS A 39 -15.69 0.26 -18.47
N ASP A 40 -16.94 0.16 -18.90
CA ASP A 40 -17.58 -1.12 -19.23
C ASP A 40 -17.09 -1.70 -20.56
N ASN A 41 -16.47 -0.88 -21.42
CA ASN A 41 -16.00 -1.32 -22.73
C ASN A 41 -14.53 -1.79 -22.76
N VAL A 42 -13.73 -1.42 -21.75
CA VAL A 42 -12.30 -1.75 -21.70
C VAL A 42 -12.06 -2.97 -20.80
N ALA A 43 -11.68 -4.09 -21.39
CA ALA A 43 -11.40 -5.33 -20.67
C ALA A 43 -10.00 -5.39 -20.05
N ALA A 44 -9.00 -4.76 -20.70
CA ALA A 44 -7.62 -4.73 -20.20
C ALA A 44 -6.80 -3.61 -20.86
N ILE A 45 -5.66 -3.29 -20.26
CA ILE A 45 -4.72 -2.28 -20.74
C ILE A 45 -3.32 -2.90 -20.82
N ILE A 46 -2.63 -2.65 -21.93
CA ILE A 46 -1.21 -3.01 -22.12
C ILE A 46 -0.44 -1.73 -22.46
N THR A 47 0.66 -1.47 -21.77
CA THR A 47 1.54 -0.34 -22.10
C THR A 47 2.97 -0.79 -22.38
N GLU A 48 3.68 -0.08 -23.28
CA GLU A 48 5.10 -0.32 -23.55
C GLU A 48 6.01 0.27 -22.49
N THR A 49 5.57 1.35 -21.85
CA THR A 49 6.30 2.04 -20.81
C THR A 49 5.50 2.08 -19.50
N GLY A 50 6.16 2.43 -18.43
CA GLY A 50 5.54 2.63 -17.14
C GLY A 50 5.89 1.55 -16.13
N GLY A 51 6.31 1.96 -14.94
CA GLY A 51 6.52 1.10 -13.78
C GLY A 51 5.33 1.10 -12.81
N ARG A 52 5.44 0.39 -11.70
CA ARG A 52 4.40 0.30 -10.65
C ARG A 52 3.90 1.66 -10.11
N THR A 53 4.72 2.69 -10.21
CA THR A 53 4.44 4.06 -9.74
C THR A 53 4.13 5.05 -10.88
N SER A 54 4.08 4.58 -12.14
CA SER A 54 3.79 5.45 -13.28
C SER A 54 2.34 5.92 -13.28
N HIS A 55 2.06 7.00 -14.00
CA HIS A 55 0.69 7.49 -14.23
C HIS A 55 -0.20 6.39 -14.81
N SER A 56 0.34 5.58 -15.74
CA SER A 56 -0.38 4.44 -16.33
C SER A 56 -0.82 3.41 -15.27
N ALA A 57 0.04 3.13 -14.29
CA ALA A 57 -0.29 2.20 -13.20
C ALA A 57 -1.36 2.76 -12.27
N ILE A 58 -1.29 4.05 -11.96
CA ILE A 58 -2.27 4.74 -11.11
C ILE A 58 -3.64 4.74 -11.78
N ILE A 59 -3.69 5.10 -13.06
CA ILE A 59 -4.93 5.12 -13.85
C ILE A 59 -5.55 3.72 -13.97
N ALA A 60 -4.74 2.71 -14.32
CA ALA A 60 -5.23 1.33 -14.44
C ALA A 60 -5.83 0.80 -13.12
N ARG A 61 -5.20 1.13 -11.98
CA ARG A 61 -5.73 0.78 -10.65
C ARG A 61 -7.04 1.52 -10.34
N ALA A 62 -7.11 2.81 -10.66
CA ALA A 62 -8.32 3.61 -10.45
C ALA A 62 -9.50 3.11 -11.29
N LEU A 63 -9.23 2.58 -12.47
CA LEU A 63 -10.23 1.97 -13.34
C LEU A 63 -10.60 0.53 -12.94
N GLU A 64 -9.81 -0.11 -12.07
CA GLU A 64 -9.94 -1.54 -11.69
C GLU A 64 -9.89 -2.51 -12.86
N ILE A 65 -9.19 -2.15 -13.92
CA ILE A 65 -9.06 -2.93 -15.14
C ILE A 65 -7.73 -3.69 -15.10
N PRO A 66 -7.69 -4.98 -15.51
CA PRO A 66 -6.45 -5.72 -15.65
C PRO A 66 -5.44 -4.96 -16.52
N ALA A 67 -4.21 -4.77 -16.04
CA ALA A 67 -3.18 -4.07 -16.77
C ALA A 67 -1.84 -4.79 -16.69
N VAL A 68 -1.12 -4.79 -17.81
CA VAL A 68 0.27 -5.23 -17.89
C VAL A 68 1.10 -4.11 -18.50
N LEU A 69 2.07 -3.63 -17.73
CA LEU A 69 2.91 -2.49 -18.08
C LEU A 69 4.30 -2.96 -18.53
N SER A 70 5.02 -2.09 -19.24
CA SER A 70 6.40 -2.36 -19.71
C SER A 70 6.51 -3.59 -20.62
N VAL A 71 5.52 -3.78 -21.48
CA VAL A 71 5.54 -4.82 -22.51
C VAL A 71 6.26 -4.27 -23.76
N ALA A 72 7.51 -4.66 -23.94
CA ALA A 72 8.31 -4.17 -25.06
C ALA A 72 7.63 -4.45 -26.42
N ASP A 73 7.65 -3.47 -27.30
CA ASP A 73 7.12 -3.56 -28.68
C ASP A 73 5.65 -4.03 -28.78
N ALA A 74 4.83 -3.81 -27.74
CA ALA A 74 3.44 -4.25 -27.73
C ALA A 74 2.63 -3.63 -28.87
N THR A 75 2.79 -2.32 -29.14
CA THR A 75 2.08 -1.61 -30.21
C THR A 75 2.53 -2.05 -31.62
N THR A 76 3.73 -2.62 -31.71
CA THR A 76 4.27 -3.17 -32.96
C THR A 76 3.79 -4.60 -33.21
N ASN A 77 3.74 -5.41 -32.17
CA ASN A 77 3.45 -6.85 -32.26
C ASN A 77 1.96 -7.18 -32.18
N ILE A 78 1.14 -6.30 -31.60
CA ILE A 78 -0.31 -6.48 -31.48
C ILE A 78 -1.00 -5.47 -32.41
N LYS A 79 -1.88 -5.97 -33.27
CA LYS A 79 -2.63 -5.15 -34.24
C LYS A 79 -4.08 -5.00 -33.79
N THR A 80 -4.69 -3.89 -34.19
CA THR A 80 -6.13 -3.70 -33.98
C THR A 80 -6.91 -4.83 -34.63
N GLY A 81 -7.75 -5.50 -33.84
CA GLY A 81 -8.52 -6.67 -34.26
C GLY A 81 -7.90 -8.01 -33.88
N ASP A 82 -6.67 -8.03 -33.36
CA ASP A 82 -6.06 -9.25 -32.83
C ASP A 82 -6.77 -9.70 -31.54
N MET A 83 -6.88 -11.02 -31.38
CA MET A 83 -7.28 -11.64 -30.13
C MET A 83 -6.08 -11.71 -29.18
N VAL A 84 -6.22 -11.18 -27.98
CA VAL A 84 -5.13 -11.11 -26.98
C VAL A 84 -5.64 -11.57 -25.62
N VAL A 85 -4.79 -12.28 -24.89
CA VAL A 85 -5.00 -12.61 -23.47
C VAL A 85 -4.16 -11.68 -22.59
N VAL A 86 -4.78 -11.10 -21.58
CA VAL A 86 -4.11 -10.27 -20.56
C VAL A 86 -4.38 -10.83 -19.18
N ASP A 87 -3.35 -11.29 -18.51
CA ASP A 87 -3.39 -11.72 -17.12
C ASP A 87 -2.65 -10.69 -16.25
N GLY A 88 -3.39 -9.71 -15.74
CA GLY A 88 -2.85 -8.64 -14.90
C GLY A 88 -2.31 -9.14 -13.55
N THR A 89 -2.78 -10.27 -13.06
CA THR A 89 -2.31 -10.89 -11.80
C THR A 89 -0.89 -11.44 -11.95
N ASN A 90 -0.62 -12.11 -13.07
CA ASN A 90 0.69 -12.73 -13.33
C ASN A 90 1.58 -11.90 -14.27
N GLY A 91 1.12 -10.72 -14.70
CA GLY A 91 1.87 -9.86 -15.63
C GLY A 91 2.09 -10.52 -17.00
N LYS A 92 1.14 -11.31 -17.49
CA LYS A 92 1.30 -12.09 -18.71
C LYS A 92 0.41 -11.56 -19.83
N VAL A 93 1.01 -11.40 -21.01
CA VAL A 93 0.31 -11.07 -22.26
C VAL A 93 0.58 -12.18 -23.27
N ILE A 94 -0.46 -12.68 -23.95
CA ILE A 94 -0.35 -13.63 -25.05
C ILE A 94 -0.98 -12.97 -26.27
N ALA A 95 -0.14 -12.55 -27.19
CA ALA A 95 -0.57 -12.13 -28.52
C ALA A 95 -0.81 -13.40 -29.38
N GLN A 96 -1.92 -13.45 -30.10
CA GLN A 96 -2.33 -14.60 -30.90
C GLN A 96 -2.42 -15.91 -30.08
N PRO A 97 -3.27 -15.95 -29.03
CA PRO A 97 -3.43 -17.13 -28.18
C PRO A 97 -3.96 -18.32 -28.97
N SER A 98 -3.49 -19.52 -28.65
CA SER A 98 -4.05 -20.78 -29.17
C SER A 98 -5.47 -21.02 -28.61
N ASP A 99 -6.23 -21.91 -29.23
CA ASP A 99 -7.56 -22.33 -28.73
C ASP A 99 -7.47 -22.85 -27.29
N HIS A 100 -6.42 -23.58 -26.96
CA HIS A 100 -6.14 -24.03 -25.58
C HIS A 100 -5.90 -22.87 -24.62
N ASP A 101 -5.12 -21.86 -25.02
CA ASP A 101 -4.92 -20.65 -24.19
C ASP A 101 -6.26 -19.93 -23.96
N LEU A 102 -7.05 -19.76 -25.01
CA LEU A 102 -8.35 -19.11 -24.93
C LEU A 102 -9.30 -19.84 -23.98
N GLU A 103 -9.38 -21.16 -24.08
CA GLU A 103 -10.22 -21.99 -23.20
C GLU A 103 -9.76 -21.85 -21.74
N HIS A 104 -8.46 -21.99 -21.49
CA HIS A 104 -7.87 -21.87 -20.16
C HIS A 104 -8.17 -20.49 -19.53
N TYR A 105 -7.89 -19.40 -20.25
CA TYR A 105 -8.06 -18.05 -19.70
C TYR A 105 -9.51 -17.59 -19.63
N ARG A 106 -10.41 -18.11 -20.50
CA ARG A 106 -11.86 -17.90 -20.35
C ARG A 106 -12.40 -18.58 -19.08
N ALA A 107 -11.97 -19.79 -18.79
CA ALA A 107 -12.30 -20.48 -17.52
C ALA A 107 -11.80 -19.69 -16.32
N LYS A 108 -10.56 -19.20 -16.37
CA LYS A 108 -9.95 -18.37 -15.31
C LYS A 108 -10.68 -17.05 -15.10
N ALA A 109 -11.05 -16.36 -16.20
CA ALA A 109 -11.83 -15.12 -16.13
C ALA A 109 -13.22 -15.34 -15.54
N LYS A 110 -13.89 -16.43 -15.89
CA LYS A 110 -15.17 -16.81 -15.31
C LYS A 110 -15.05 -17.06 -13.81
N GLN A 111 -14.04 -17.84 -13.40
CA GLN A 111 -13.77 -18.10 -11.97
C GLN A 111 -13.51 -16.79 -11.21
N TYR A 112 -12.72 -15.87 -11.78
CA TYR A 112 -12.46 -14.56 -11.18
C TYR A 112 -13.74 -13.73 -11.00
N ALA A 113 -14.61 -13.72 -12.02
CA ALA A 113 -15.89 -13.02 -11.94
C ALA A 113 -16.82 -13.64 -10.88
N GLU A 114 -16.90 -14.96 -10.81
CA GLU A 114 -17.67 -15.68 -9.79
C GLU A 114 -17.11 -15.40 -8.38
N GLU A 115 -15.79 -15.39 -8.21
CA GLU A 115 -15.15 -15.00 -6.95
C GLU A 115 -15.50 -13.55 -6.56
N LYS A 116 -15.41 -12.60 -7.51
CA LYS A 116 -15.78 -11.20 -7.28
C LYS A 116 -17.23 -11.06 -6.77
N VAL A 117 -18.15 -11.76 -7.40
CA VAL A 117 -19.57 -11.78 -6.96
C VAL A 117 -19.71 -12.40 -5.56
N ALA A 118 -19.01 -13.50 -5.27
CA ALA A 118 -19.04 -14.13 -3.95
C ALA A 118 -18.47 -13.24 -2.85
N LEU A 119 -17.48 -12.41 -3.17
CA LEU A 119 -16.89 -11.46 -2.22
C LEU A 119 -17.86 -10.34 -1.81
N GLU A 120 -18.81 -9.95 -2.68
CA GLU A 120 -19.82 -8.93 -2.33
C GLU A 120 -20.66 -9.35 -1.12
N ALA A 121 -20.79 -10.65 -0.84
CA ALA A 121 -21.47 -11.15 0.35
C ALA A 121 -20.78 -10.76 1.69
N TYR A 122 -19.54 -10.28 1.62
CA TYR A 122 -18.77 -9.80 2.78
C TYR A 122 -18.85 -8.29 2.98
N ARG A 123 -19.43 -7.56 2.03
CA ARG A 123 -19.65 -6.11 2.14
C ARG A 123 -20.61 -5.81 3.30
N GLY A 124 -20.27 -4.79 4.10
CA GLY A 124 -21.03 -4.37 5.27
C GLY A 124 -20.93 -5.30 6.47
N LYS A 125 -20.15 -6.38 6.38
CA LYS A 125 -19.91 -7.25 7.54
C LYS A 125 -18.75 -6.74 8.38
N GLU A 126 -18.82 -7.00 9.70
CA GLU A 126 -17.67 -6.80 10.57
C GLU A 126 -16.51 -7.72 10.17
N THR A 127 -15.28 -7.24 10.32
CA THR A 127 -14.08 -8.04 10.12
C THR A 127 -13.78 -8.79 11.41
N VAL A 128 -14.16 -10.06 11.44
CA VAL A 128 -14.02 -10.93 12.61
C VAL A 128 -13.52 -12.31 12.19
N THR A 129 -12.75 -12.96 13.06
CA THR A 129 -12.39 -14.37 12.90
C THR A 129 -13.61 -15.26 13.08
N ALA A 130 -13.51 -16.55 12.71
CA ALA A 130 -14.60 -17.50 12.86
C ALA A 130 -15.06 -17.71 14.33
N ASP A 131 -14.21 -17.41 15.28
CA ASP A 131 -14.48 -17.47 16.74
C ASP A 131 -14.78 -16.08 17.34
N GLY A 132 -14.95 -15.04 16.52
CA GLY A 132 -15.46 -13.73 16.91
C GLY A 132 -14.42 -12.70 17.37
N ASP A 133 -13.14 -12.93 17.16
CA ASP A 133 -12.10 -11.94 17.46
C ASP A 133 -12.13 -10.84 16.39
N LYS A 134 -12.38 -9.61 16.83
CA LYS A 134 -12.51 -8.44 15.95
C LYS A 134 -11.14 -7.95 15.49
N LYS A 135 -11.06 -7.66 14.19
CA LYS A 135 -9.90 -7.05 13.55
C LYS A 135 -10.31 -5.76 12.86
N LEU A 136 -9.37 -4.84 12.70
CA LEU A 136 -9.57 -3.63 11.93
C LEU A 136 -9.02 -3.85 10.52
N LEU A 137 -9.85 -3.60 9.51
CA LEU A 137 -9.50 -3.78 8.11
C LEU A 137 -9.58 -2.43 7.38
N VAL A 138 -8.43 -1.88 7.09
CA VAL A 138 -8.24 -0.52 6.59
C VAL A 138 -7.52 -0.49 5.25
N ALA A 139 -7.53 0.66 4.58
CA ALA A 139 -6.95 0.78 3.24
C ALA A 139 -5.61 1.54 3.24
N ASN A 140 -4.76 1.17 2.28
CA ASN A 140 -3.59 1.96 1.88
C ASN A 140 -4.00 2.93 0.77
N ILE A 141 -3.66 4.20 0.91
CA ILE A 141 -3.90 5.24 -0.09
C ILE A 141 -2.64 6.04 -0.41
N GLY A 142 -2.54 6.56 -1.63
CA GLY A 142 -1.42 7.39 -2.11
C GLY A 142 -1.80 8.87 -2.29
N ASN A 143 -3.07 9.17 -2.49
CA ASN A 143 -3.58 10.53 -2.65
C ASN A 143 -4.96 10.69 -2.00
N PRO A 144 -5.45 11.93 -1.80
CA PRO A 144 -6.73 12.15 -1.13
C PRO A 144 -7.96 11.56 -1.87
N ASP A 145 -7.92 11.42 -3.19
CA ASP A 145 -9.03 10.88 -3.98
C ASP A 145 -9.17 9.37 -3.80
N ASP A 146 -8.08 8.67 -3.52
CA ASP A 146 -8.09 7.23 -3.21
C ASP A 146 -8.98 6.90 -1.99
N ALA A 147 -9.22 7.88 -1.11
CA ALA A 147 -10.11 7.70 0.02
C ALA A 147 -11.56 7.40 -0.40
N ASN A 148 -12.00 7.92 -1.55
CA ASN A 148 -13.32 7.59 -2.10
C ASN A 148 -13.37 6.13 -2.55
N VAL A 149 -12.36 5.70 -3.30
CA VAL A 149 -12.22 4.31 -3.76
C VAL A 149 -12.14 3.35 -2.57
N ALA A 150 -11.35 3.69 -1.55
CA ALA A 150 -11.25 2.90 -0.33
C ALA A 150 -12.60 2.72 0.38
N ALA A 151 -13.38 3.80 0.51
CA ALA A 151 -14.69 3.75 1.12
C ALA A 151 -15.71 2.96 0.28
N GLU A 152 -15.63 3.02 -1.05
CA GLU A 152 -16.44 2.21 -1.96
C GLU A 152 -16.16 0.71 -1.82
N HIS A 153 -14.93 0.34 -1.41
CA HIS A 153 -14.55 -1.04 -1.12
C HIS A 153 -14.82 -1.48 0.32
N ASP A 154 -15.58 -0.66 1.08
CA ASP A 154 -16.03 -1.01 2.43
C ASP A 154 -14.87 -1.15 3.43
N CYS A 155 -13.86 -0.27 3.34
CA CYS A 155 -12.79 -0.20 4.34
C CYS A 155 -13.29 0.42 5.65
N GLU A 156 -12.62 0.09 6.74
CA GLU A 156 -12.94 0.57 8.09
C GLU A 156 -12.05 1.76 8.51
N GLY A 157 -11.34 2.36 7.56
CA GLY A 157 -10.46 3.51 7.74
C GLY A 157 -9.27 3.48 6.77
N VAL A 158 -8.30 4.33 7.04
CA VAL A 158 -7.02 4.40 6.29
C VAL A 158 -5.89 4.05 7.23
N GLY A 159 -5.23 2.92 6.99
CA GLY A 159 -4.08 2.48 7.79
C GLY A 159 -2.73 2.97 7.29
N LEU A 160 -2.69 3.48 6.05
CA LEU A 160 -1.52 4.13 5.47
C LEU A 160 -1.95 5.16 4.44
N PHE A 161 -1.76 6.43 4.74
CA PHE A 161 -1.72 7.49 3.74
C PHE A 161 -0.25 7.86 3.48
N ARG A 162 0.22 7.59 2.26
CA ARG A 162 1.59 7.89 1.81
C ARG A 162 1.69 9.36 1.43
N SER A 163 2.05 10.22 2.38
CA SER A 163 2.09 11.68 2.17
C SER A 163 3.16 12.14 1.17
N GLU A 164 4.17 11.31 0.89
CA GLU A 164 5.22 11.65 -0.08
C GLU A 164 4.71 11.96 -1.48
N PHE A 165 3.55 11.42 -1.88
CA PHE A 165 2.96 11.73 -3.19
C PHE A 165 2.58 13.21 -3.33
N LEU A 166 2.16 13.86 -2.24
CA LEU A 166 1.90 15.31 -2.26
C LEU A 166 3.17 16.10 -2.61
N PHE A 167 4.31 15.63 -2.14
CA PHE A 167 5.61 16.25 -2.41
C PHE A 167 6.11 15.91 -3.81
N MET A 168 5.92 14.69 -4.27
CA MET A 168 6.34 14.25 -5.61
C MET A 168 5.55 14.93 -6.73
N ASP A 169 4.28 15.21 -6.51
CA ASP A 169 3.40 15.85 -7.49
C ASP A 169 3.55 17.38 -7.52
N SER A 170 4.30 17.95 -6.57
CA SER A 170 4.54 19.39 -6.45
C SER A 170 5.84 19.81 -7.15
N LYS A 171 5.91 21.08 -7.56
CA LYS A 171 7.12 21.69 -8.13
C LYS A 171 8.04 22.30 -7.07
N GLU A 172 7.51 22.52 -5.89
CA GLU A 172 8.17 23.09 -4.71
C GLU A 172 7.57 22.47 -3.45
N LEU A 173 8.14 22.77 -2.30
CA LEU A 173 7.64 22.24 -1.01
C LEU A 173 6.18 22.65 -0.81
N PRO A 174 5.26 21.67 -0.60
CA PRO A 174 3.88 21.98 -0.30
C PRO A 174 3.76 22.82 0.97
N THR A 175 2.98 23.87 0.89
CA THR A 175 2.69 24.75 2.02
C THR A 175 1.87 24.05 3.12
N GLU A 176 1.82 24.64 4.31
CA GLU A 176 0.96 24.16 5.40
C GLU A 176 -0.50 24.04 4.97
N ASP A 177 -1.02 25.04 4.23
CA ASP A 177 -2.41 25.06 3.78
C ASP A 177 -2.70 24.00 2.70
N GLU A 178 -1.79 23.78 1.77
CA GLU A 178 -1.93 22.72 0.74
C GLU A 178 -1.93 21.34 1.38
N GLN A 179 -1.01 21.07 2.31
CA GLN A 179 -0.98 19.82 3.04
C GLN A 179 -2.22 19.65 3.91
N PHE A 180 -2.61 20.69 4.65
CA PHE A 180 -3.83 20.69 5.47
C PHE A 180 -5.07 20.34 4.63
N ALA A 181 -5.25 20.99 3.48
CA ALA A 181 -6.38 20.72 2.59
C ALA A 181 -6.45 19.25 2.15
N ALA A 182 -5.30 18.66 1.81
CA ALA A 182 -5.20 17.26 1.42
C ALA A 182 -5.59 16.31 2.57
N TYR A 183 -5.05 16.54 3.77
CA TYR A 183 -5.33 15.69 4.94
C TYR A 183 -6.77 15.87 5.44
N GLN A 184 -7.29 17.09 5.44
CA GLN A 184 -8.67 17.40 5.80
C GLN A 184 -9.66 16.69 4.88
N LYS A 185 -9.41 16.66 3.57
CA LYS A 185 -10.25 15.96 2.59
C LYS A 185 -10.42 14.49 2.96
N VAL A 186 -9.34 13.82 3.33
CA VAL A 186 -9.38 12.40 3.76
C VAL A 186 -10.08 12.26 5.10
N ALA A 187 -9.79 13.12 6.08
CA ALA A 187 -10.45 13.11 7.39
C ALA A 187 -11.98 13.23 7.26
N LEU A 188 -12.46 14.20 6.49
CA LEU A 188 -13.89 14.40 6.24
C LEU A 188 -14.53 13.23 5.50
N ARG A 189 -13.82 12.60 4.56
CA ARG A 189 -14.32 11.43 3.83
C ARG A 189 -14.47 10.21 4.72
N MET A 190 -13.52 9.98 5.63
CA MET A 190 -13.51 8.84 6.55
C MET A 190 -14.38 9.09 7.81
N LYS A 191 -14.75 10.33 8.10
CA LYS A 191 -15.55 10.71 9.27
C LYS A 191 -14.87 10.25 10.59
N ASP A 192 -15.54 9.33 11.30
CA ASP A 192 -15.08 8.82 12.61
C ASP A 192 -14.11 7.61 12.49
N GLN A 193 -13.80 7.20 11.25
CA GLN A 193 -12.87 6.11 11.01
C GLN A 193 -11.42 6.59 11.10
N PRO A 194 -10.48 5.76 11.59
CA PRO A 194 -9.08 6.15 11.74
C PRO A 194 -8.41 6.44 10.40
N VAL A 195 -7.56 7.46 10.39
CA VAL A 195 -6.72 7.83 9.24
C VAL A 195 -5.28 7.99 9.72
N ILE A 196 -4.46 7.00 9.44
CA ILE A 196 -3.03 7.02 9.75
C ILE A 196 -2.28 7.65 8.58
N ILE A 197 -1.63 8.78 8.84
CA ILE A 197 -0.85 9.51 7.85
C ILE A 197 0.62 9.36 8.18
N ARG A 198 1.36 8.78 7.24
CA ARG A 198 2.81 8.65 7.33
C ARG A 198 3.47 9.98 7.00
N THR A 199 4.35 10.46 7.89
CA THR A 199 5.16 11.63 7.60
C THR A 199 6.12 11.36 6.44
N LEU A 200 6.71 12.41 5.89
CA LEU A 200 7.49 12.35 4.66
C LEU A 200 8.53 11.21 4.65
N ASP A 201 8.36 10.31 3.70
CA ASP A 201 9.32 9.23 3.40
C ASP A 201 9.97 9.51 2.04
N VAL A 202 10.91 10.44 2.02
CA VAL A 202 11.71 10.84 0.86
C VAL A 202 13.10 10.24 0.94
N GLY A 203 13.73 10.01 -0.20
CA GLY A 203 15.02 9.31 -0.33
C GLY A 203 14.84 7.84 -0.71
N GLY A 204 15.92 7.08 -0.76
CA GLY A 204 15.88 5.73 -1.30
C GLY A 204 15.61 5.74 -2.81
N ASP A 205 14.48 5.20 -3.22
CA ASP A 205 13.99 5.16 -4.61
C ASP A 205 13.08 6.34 -5.00
N LYS A 206 12.80 7.24 -4.05
CA LYS A 206 11.90 8.38 -4.25
C LYS A 206 12.70 9.66 -4.43
N GLU A 207 12.87 10.09 -5.68
CA GLU A 207 13.54 11.33 -6.01
C GLU A 207 12.52 12.49 -6.06
N ILE A 208 12.82 13.55 -5.31
CA ILE A 208 12.09 14.83 -5.35
C ILE A 208 13.11 15.91 -5.73
N PRO A 209 13.14 16.34 -7.01
CA PRO A 209 14.22 17.17 -7.55
C PRO A 209 14.47 18.46 -6.78
N TYR A 210 13.43 19.15 -6.31
CA TYR A 210 13.55 20.43 -5.60
C TYR A 210 14.08 20.29 -4.15
N LEU A 211 14.19 19.07 -3.60
CA LEU A 211 14.84 18.84 -2.32
C LEU A 211 16.36 18.77 -2.43
N HIS A 212 16.90 18.70 -3.65
CA HIS A 212 18.33 18.68 -3.94
C HIS A 212 19.13 17.66 -3.10
N LEU A 213 18.55 16.47 -2.89
CA LEU A 213 19.23 15.40 -2.16
C LEU A 213 20.44 14.90 -2.94
N VAL A 214 21.55 14.75 -2.24
CA VAL A 214 22.78 14.22 -2.84
C VAL A 214 22.59 12.73 -3.13
N LYS A 215 23.08 12.29 -4.30
CA LYS A 215 23.08 10.87 -4.65
C LYS A 215 24.02 10.10 -3.71
N GLU A 216 23.49 9.09 -3.05
CA GLU A 216 24.20 8.22 -2.12
C GLU A 216 24.54 6.88 -2.76
N GLU A 217 25.56 6.20 -2.27
CA GLU A 217 25.92 4.84 -2.72
C GLU A 217 24.88 3.80 -2.27
N ASN A 218 24.30 3.98 -1.08
CA ASN A 218 23.29 3.10 -0.49
C ASN A 218 22.07 3.90 -0.02
N PRO A 219 21.24 4.41 -0.94
CA PRO A 219 20.17 5.36 -0.61
C PRO A 219 19.15 4.83 0.39
N PHE A 220 18.86 3.52 0.37
CA PHE A 220 17.93 2.89 1.31
C PHE A 220 18.44 2.88 2.76
N MET A 221 19.75 2.89 2.97
CA MET A 221 20.40 2.97 4.28
C MET A 221 20.89 4.39 4.61
N GLY A 222 20.60 5.36 3.76
CA GLY A 222 21.13 6.69 3.79
C GLY A 222 20.23 7.74 4.44
N TYR A 223 20.30 8.94 3.91
CA TYR A 223 19.61 10.15 4.36
C TYR A 223 18.18 10.20 3.85
N ARG A 224 17.28 9.44 4.47
CA ARG A 224 15.87 9.33 4.06
C ARG A 224 14.92 9.43 5.26
N ALA A 225 13.66 9.68 4.96
CA ALA A 225 12.53 9.64 5.87
C ALA A 225 12.77 10.47 7.15
N VAL A 226 12.58 9.88 8.34
CA VAL A 226 12.74 10.58 9.62
C VAL A 226 14.12 11.24 9.79
N ARG A 227 15.17 10.67 9.21
CA ARG A 227 16.53 11.24 9.25
C ARG A 227 16.59 12.58 8.53
N TYR A 228 15.98 12.65 7.34
CA TYR A 228 15.83 13.89 6.61
C TYR A 228 14.95 14.89 7.38
N CYS A 229 13.80 14.45 7.87
CA CYS A 229 12.84 15.28 8.58
C CYS A 229 13.43 15.94 9.84
N LEU A 230 14.12 15.17 10.67
CA LEU A 230 14.73 15.68 11.90
C LEU A 230 15.90 16.65 11.64
N ASN A 231 16.59 16.48 10.51
CA ASN A 231 17.65 17.41 10.09
C ASN A 231 17.11 18.68 9.42
N ASN A 232 15.83 18.69 9.04
CA ASN A 232 15.12 19.83 8.45
C ASN A 232 13.87 20.16 9.28
N PRO A 233 14.01 20.50 10.56
CA PRO A 233 12.89 20.60 11.50
C PRO A 233 11.86 21.65 11.11
N ASP A 234 12.27 22.74 10.46
CA ASP A 234 11.33 23.78 10.02
C ASP A 234 10.39 23.27 8.92
N GLN A 235 10.91 22.50 7.95
CA GLN A 235 10.08 21.84 6.94
C GLN A 235 9.20 20.76 7.56
N TYR A 236 9.74 19.99 8.50
CA TYR A 236 8.99 18.93 9.17
C TYR A 236 7.83 19.49 10.00
N LYS A 237 8.03 20.62 10.70
CA LYS A 237 6.97 21.33 11.44
C LYS A 237 5.83 21.79 10.55
N VAL A 238 6.08 22.14 9.30
CA VAL A 238 5.00 22.47 8.34
C VAL A 238 4.07 21.27 8.14
N GLN A 239 4.61 20.07 7.93
CA GLN A 239 3.80 18.87 7.80
C GLN A 239 3.09 18.51 9.11
N LEU A 240 3.80 18.52 10.24
CA LEU A 240 3.22 18.19 11.54
C LEU A 240 2.08 19.16 11.92
N THR A 241 2.24 20.45 11.64
CA THR A 241 1.19 21.46 11.87
C THR A 241 -0.03 21.21 10.98
N ALA A 242 0.18 20.88 9.71
CA ALA A 242 -0.92 20.52 8.80
C ALA A 242 -1.69 19.28 9.28
N LEU A 243 -1.00 18.26 9.77
CA LEU A 243 -1.59 17.06 10.34
C LEU A 243 -2.41 17.36 11.61
N LEU A 244 -1.86 18.17 12.49
CA LEU A 244 -2.56 18.64 13.71
C LEU A 244 -3.83 19.42 13.34
N ARG A 245 -3.76 20.36 12.40
CA ARG A 245 -4.94 21.09 11.92
C ARG A 245 -6.01 20.14 11.37
N ALA A 246 -5.61 19.15 10.59
CA ALA A 246 -6.53 18.17 10.02
C ALA A 246 -7.20 17.29 11.11
N SER A 247 -6.54 17.06 12.23
CA SER A 247 -7.05 16.26 13.35
C SER A 247 -8.29 16.86 14.03
N ALA A 248 -8.61 18.14 13.78
CA ALA A 248 -9.86 18.74 14.22
C ALA A 248 -11.09 18.25 13.41
N PHE A 249 -10.88 17.56 12.29
CA PHE A 249 -11.91 17.16 11.32
C PHE A 249 -12.12 15.64 11.21
N GLY A 250 -11.36 14.85 11.93
CA GLY A 250 -11.47 13.39 11.95
C GLY A 250 -10.38 12.75 12.81
N ASP A 251 -10.40 11.42 12.91
CA ASP A 251 -9.44 10.63 13.69
C ASP A 251 -8.10 10.47 12.94
N ILE A 252 -7.33 11.56 12.90
CA ILE A 252 -6.00 11.59 12.29
C ILE A 252 -4.96 11.10 13.30
N LYS A 253 -4.08 10.18 12.83
CA LYS A 253 -2.93 9.68 13.58
C LYS A 253 -1.65 9.92 12.78
N ILE A 254 -0.58 10.23 13.49
CA ILE A 254 0.75 10.49 12.90
C ILE A 254 1.58 9.23 12.95
N MET A 255 2.13 8.79 11.82
CA MET A 255 3.03 7.64 11.73
C MET A 255 4.41 8.06 11.24
N VAL A 256 5.44 7.74 12.00
CA VAL A 256 6.84 8.06 11.70
C VAL A 256 7.50 6.89 10.99
N PRO A 257 7.97 7.06 9.74
CA PRO A 257 8.66 6.01 8.99
C PRO A 257 10.13 5.86 9.35
N LEU A 258 10.71 4.69 9.05
CA LEU A 258 12.15 4.39 9.10
C LEU A 258 12.80 4.65 10.46
N VAL A 259 12.10 4.40 11.53
CA VAL A 259 12.63 4.55 12.90
C VAL A 259 13.65 3.45 13.20
N THR A 260 14.78 3.83 13.79
CA THR A 260 15.85 2.92 14.18
C THR A 260 16.20 2.98 15.68
N ASN A 261 15.79 4.04 16.35
CA ASN A 261 16.03 4.22 17.80
C ASN A 261 14.93 5.06 18.45
N LEU A 262 14.90 5.02 19.78
CA LEU A 262 13.88 5.71 20.56
C LEU A 262 14.03 7.24 20.54
N ASP A 263 15.25 7.76 20.40
CA ASP A 263 15.49 9.19 20.37
C ASP A 263 14.82 9.87 19.17
N GLU A 264 14.72 9.17 18.03
CA GLU A 264 14.01 9.67 16.85
C GLU A 264 12.53 9.94 17.18
N ILE A 265 11.86 9.04 17.88
CA ILE A 265 10.46 9.21 18.32
C ILE A 265 10.32 10.33 19.32
N ARG A 266 11.24 10.44 20.29
CA ARG A 266 11.24 11.51 21.28
C ARG A 266 11.40 12.89 20.63
N GLN A 267 12.29 13.01 19.65
CA GLN A 267 12.49 14.25 18.89
C GLN A 267 11.23 14.60 18.08
N VAL A 268 10.60 13.66 17.40
CA VAL A 268 9.35 13.92 16.68
C VAL A 268 8.25 14.38 17.63
N LYS A 269 8.07 13.71 18.76
CA LYS A 269 7.07 14.11 19.77
C LYS A 269 7.35 15.51 20.36
N ALA A 270 8.62 15.89 20.49
CA ALA A 270 9.00 17.25 20.91
C ALA A 270 8.57 18.28 19.85
N LEU A 271 8.83 18.00 18.56
CA LEU A 271 8.39 18.87 17.47
C LEU A 271 6.86 18.98 17.37
N VAL A 272 6.13 17.88 17.59
CA VAL A 272 4.66 17.89 17.66
C VAL A 272 4.17 18.84 18.76
N LYS A 273 4.79 18.82 19.96
CA LYS A 273 4.47 19.75 21.04
C LYS A 273 4.75 21.20 20.70
N GLU A 274 5.84 21.49 19.99
CA GLU A 274 6.13 22.85 19.50
C GLU A 274 5.06 23.32 18.52
N CYS A 275 4.62 22.45 17.59
CA CYS A 275 3.55 22.77 16.65
C CYS A 275 2.20 22.98 17.36
N MET A 276 1.90 22.20 18.41
CA MET A 276 0.72 22.42 19.25
C MET A 276 0.74 23.79 19.92
N ALA A 277 1.88 24.18 20.48
CA ALA A 277 2.03 25.51 21.11
C ALA A 277 1.85 26.66 20.10
N ASP A 278 2.35 26.50 18.88
CA ASP A 278 2.13 27.47 17.80
C ASP A 278 0.64 27.57 17.43
N LEU A 279 -0.05 26.44 17.27
CA LEU A 279 -1.48 26.44 16.99
C LEU A 279 -2.32 27.02 18.13
N ASP A 280 -1.95 26.77 19.39
CA ASP A 280 -2.59 27.40 20.55
C ASP A 280 -2.43 28.91 20.50
N ALA A 281 -1.22 29.42 20.18
CA ALA A 281 -0.96 30.85 20.02
C ALA A 281 -1.73 31.48 18.84
N ARG A 282 -1.96 30.72 17.78
CA ARG A 282 -2.74 31.15 16.60
C ARG A 282 -4.26 31.00 16.81
N GLY A 283 -4.71 30.38 17.90
CA GLY A 283 -6.12 30.11 18.17
C GLY A 283 -6.75 29.08 17.20
N VAL A 284 -5.94 28.16 16.67
CA VAL A 284 -6.38 27.13 15.70
C VAL A 284 -6.65 25.82 16.43
N SER A 285 -7.82 25.24 16.18
CA SER A 285 -8.26 23.97 16.81
C SER A 285 -7.52 22.77 16.24
N TYR A 286 -7.21 21.83 17.11
CA TYR A 286 -6.64 20.53 16.78
C TYR A 286 -6.96 19.50 17.88
N ASN A 287 -6.73 18.21 17.61
CA ASN A 287 -6.84 17.16 18.62
C ASN A 287 -5.60 17.16 19.54
N LYS A 288 -5.78 17.51 20.80
CA LYS A 288 -4.68 17.55 21.81
C LYS A 288 -4.14 16.18 22.16
N ASP A 289 -4.93 15.14 21.94
CA ASP A 289 -4.61 13.74 22.24
C ASP A 289 -4.27 12.96 20.95
N ILE A 290 -3.78 13.66 19.91
CA ILE A 290 -3.39 13.00 18.65
C ILE A 290 -2.38 11.90 18.90
N GLU A 291 -2.66 10.70 18.39
CA GLU A 291 -1.77 9.56 18.51
C GLU A 291 -0.55 9.70 17.59
N VAL A 292 0.62 9.39 18.13
CA VAL A 292 1.90 9.34 17.41
C VAL A 292 2.47 7.94 17.52
N GLY A 293 2.47 7.22 16.41
CA GLY A 293 3.03 5.88 16.31
C GLY A 293 4.19 5.80 15.33
N THR A 294 4.73 4.63 15.19
CA THR A 294 5.85 4.37 14.29
C THR A 294 5.57 3.24 13.32
N MET A 295 6.11 3.36 12.13
CA MET A 295 6.26 2.24 11.22
C MET A 295 7.46 1.40 11.69
N ILE A 296 7.21 0.13 12.02
CA ILE A 296 8.28 -0.81 12.33
C ILE A 296 8.69 -1.49 11.03
N GLU A 297 9.80 -1.07 10.49
CA GLU A 297 10.27 -1.51 9.18
C GLU A 297 11.80 -1.70 9.09
N THR A 298 12.48 -1.58 10.24
CA THR A 298 13.91 -1.84 10.37
C THR A 298 14.17 -2.95 11.38
N PRO A 299 15.21 -3.78 11.19
CA PRO A 299 15.63 -4.75 12.19
C PRO A 299 15.94 -4.10 13.56
N ALA A 300 16.51 -2.89 13.55
CA ALA A 300 16.79 -2.15 14.78
C ALA A 300 15.51 -1.88 15.58
N ALA A 301 14.47 -1.31 14.93
CA ALA A 301 13.18 -1.06 15.58
C ALA A 301 12.51 -2.37 16.06
N SER A 302 12.61 -3.45 15.28
CA SER A 302 12.10 -4.76 15.69
C SER A 302 12.76 -5.28 16.96
N LEU A 303 14.08 -5.11 17.11
CA LEU A 303 14.84 -5.56 18.28
C LEU A 303 14.50 -4.77 19.55
N ILE A 304 14.16 -3.49 19.43
CA ILE A 304 13.77 -2.60 20.54
C ILE A 304 12.27 -2.31 20.55
N ALA A 305 11.46 -3.22 20.01
CA ALA A 305 10.03 -3.01 19.91
C ALA A 305 9.34 -2.80 21.28
N ASP A 306 9.85 -3.41 22.34
CA ASP A 306 9.42 -3.20 23.72
C ASP A 306 9.65 -1.76 24.20
N ASP A 307 10.84 -1.19 23.95
CA ASP A 307 11.16 0.20 24.30
C ASP A 307 10.30 1.19 23.49
N LEU A 308 10.14 0.94 22.18
CA LEU A 308 9.31 1.77 21.32
C LEU A 308 7.82 1.68 21.71
N ALA A 309 7.32 0.49 22.06
CA ALA A 309 5.93 0.30 22.45
C ALA A 309 5.57 1.04 23.75
N ALA A 310 6.54 1.26 24.63
CA ALA A 310 6.33 2.02 25.86
C ALA A 310 6.11 3.53 25.61
N GLU A 311 6.54 4.05 24.46
CA GLU A 311 6.46 5.48 24.13
C GLU A 311 5.68 5.80 22.85
N CYS A 312 5.27 4.81 22.07
CA CYS A 312 4.42 5.00 20.89
C CYS A 312 2.96 4.64 21.21
N ASP A 313 2.03 5.30 20.52
CA ASP A 313 0.60 5.07 20.71
C ASP A 313 0.09 3.90 19.86
N PHE A 314 0.80 3.55 18.78
CA PHE A 314 0.53 2.39 17.93
C PHE A 314 1.77 2.00 17.11
N PHE A 315 1.74 0.79 16.55
CA PHE A 315 2.67 0.32 15.54
C PHE A 315 1.96 0.01 14.23
N SER A 316 2.64 0.26 13.11
CA SER A 316 2.30 -0.30 11.81
C SER A 316 3.53 -0.94 11.18
N ILE A 317 3.43 -2.22 10.80
CA ILE A 317 4.57 -2.96 10.25
C ILE A 317 4.69 -2.68 8.75
N GLY A 318 5.81 -2.12 8.33
CA GLY A 318 6.17 -1.90 6.94
C GLY A 318 6.95 -3.09 6.38
N THR A 319 6.27 -4.14 5.94
CA THR A 319 6.92 -5.41 5.55
C THR A 319 7.86 -5.28 4.38
N ASN A 320 7.63 -4.35 3.46
CA ASN A 320 8.47 -4.20 2.29
C ASN A 320 9.92 -3.84 2.67
N ASP A 321 10.10 -2.82 3.48
CA ASP A 321 11.41 -2.42 3.96
C ASP A 321 11.95 -3.38 5.03
N LEU A 322 11.09 -3.89 5.93
CA LEU A 322 11.50 -4.86 6.94
C LEU A 322 12.12 -6.13 6.32
N ILE A 323 11.51 -6.67 5.27
CA ILE A 323 12.06 -7.83 4.55
C ILE A 323 13.41 -7.46 3.92
N GLY A 324 13.46 -6.34 3.20
CA GLY A 324 14.68 -5.88 2.52
C GLY A 324 15.86 -5.72 3.47
N TYR A 325 15.66 -5.04 4.59
CA TYR A 325 16.70 -4.83 5.59
C TYR A 325 17.05 -6.09 6.37
N THR A 326 16.07 -6.91 6.73
CA THR A 326 16.31 -8.15 7.47
C THR A 326 17.08 -9.16 6.64
N MET A 327 16.75 -9.28 5.35
CA MET A 327 17.38 -10.23 4.44
C MET A 327 18.56 -9.63 3.67
N CYS A 328 18.86 -8.33 3.85
CA CYS A 328 19.88 -7.60 3.09
C CYS A 328 19.71 -7.77 1.57
N ALA A 329 18.46 -7.75 1.11
CA ALA A 329 18.08 -7.98 -0.28
C ALA A 329 17.33 -6.77 -0.86
N ASP A 330 17.84 -6.26 -1.98
CA ASP A 330 17.18 -5.21 -2.74
C ASP A 330 16.03 -5.81 -3.55
N ARG A 331 14.81 -5.34 -3.29
CA ARG A 331 13.59 -5.80 -4.00
C ARG A 331 13.61 -5.52 -5.51
N GLY A 332 14.41 -4.55 -5.94
CA GLY A 332 14.60 -4.19 -7.36
C GLY A 332 15.66 -5.01 -8.08
N ASN A 333 16.36 -5.90 -7.38
CA ASN A 333 17.42 -6.71 -7.96
C ASN A 333 16.98 -8.17 -8.14
N ASP A 334 16.67 -8.54 -9.38
CA ASP A 334 16.19 -9.89 -9.74
C ASP A 334 17.13 -11.02 -9.32
N LYS A 335 18.44 -10.74 -9.21
CA LYS A 335 19.45 -11.75 -8.84
C LYS A 335 19.36 -12.17 -7.38
N VAL A 336 18.81 -11.34 -6.51
CA VAL A 336 18.61 -11.61 -5.08
C VAL A 336 17.15 -11.67 -4.67
N ALA A 337 16.22 -11.59 -5.63
CA ALA A 337 14.78 -11.60 -5.39
C ALA A 337 14.30 -12.86 -4.62
N TYR A 338 15.00 -13.98 -4.76
CA TYR A 338 14.73 -15.22 -4.03
C TYR A 338 14.91 -15.10 -2.50
N LEU A 339 15.66 -14.10 -2.03
CA LEU A 339 15.82 -13.81 -0.61
C LEU A 339 14.72 -12.88 -0.09
N TYR A 340 14.13 -12.10 -0.97
CA TYR A 340 13.10 -11.12 -0.63
C TYR A 340 11.73 -11.78 -0.52
N GLU A 341 11.54 -12.56 0.55
CA GLU A 341 10.29 -13.28 0.81
C GLU A 341 9.86 -13.11 2.28
N VAL A 342 8.56 -12.91 2.50
CA VAL A 342 7.99 -12.78 3.85
C VAL A 342 8.04 -14.09 4.64
N TYR A 343 8.13 -15.22 3.96
CA TYR A 343 8.16 -16.56 4.57
C TYR A 343 9.51 -16.96 5.17
N GLN A 344 10.51 -16.10 5.06
CA GLN A 344 11.81 -16.30 5.69
C GLN A 344 11.65 -16.41 7.23
N PRO A 345 12.22 -17.44 7.88
CA PRO A 345 12.11 -17.59 9.33
C PRO A 345 12.57 -16.37 10.13
N ALA A 346 13.58 -15.64 9.65
CA ALA A 346 14.03 -14.40 10.27
C ALA A 346 12.96 -13.31 10.25
N VAL A 347 12.25 -13.18 9.13
CA VAL A 347 11.16 -12.22 8.97
C VAL A 347 9.98 -12.60 9.88
N LEU A 348 9.55 -13.87 9.88
CA LEU A 348 8.45 -14.32 10.74
C LEU A 348 8.75 -14.12 12.23
N ARG A 349 9.98 -14.36 12.67
CA ARG A 349 10.40 -14.10 14.05
C ARG A 349 10.36 -12.62 14.40
N SER A 350 10.76 -11.76 13.46
CA SER A 350 10.67 -10.31 13.61
C SER A 350 9.21 -9.86 13.72
N LEU A 351 8.34 -10.32 12.82
CA LEU A 351 6.89 -10.02 12.88
C LEU A 351 6.28 -10.44 14.20
N LYS A 352 6.57 -11.67 14.66
CA LYS A 352 6.08 -12.19 15.93
C LYS A 352 6.49 -11.28 17.08
N ARG A 353 7.78 -10.93 17.18
CA ARG A 353 8.30 -10.06 18.22
C ARG A 353 7.59 -8.70 18.24
N ILE A 354 7.50 -8.04 17.09
CA ILE A 354 6.88 -6.71 16.97
C ILE A 354 5.43 -6.75 17.48
N ILE A 355 4.66 -7.74 17.02
CA ILE A 355 3.24 -7.86 17.37
C ILE A 355 3.08 -8.18 18.85
N GLU A 356 3.85 -9.12 19.38
CA GLU A 356 3.79 -9.49 20.79
C GLU A 356 4.18 -8.36 21.73
N GLU A 357 5.24 -7.61 21.43
CA GLU A 357 5.68 -6.50 22.29
C GLU A 357 4.67 -5.33 22.26
N GLY A 358 4.10 -5.00 21.09
CA GLY A 358 3.03 -4.01 21.02
C GLY A 358 1.78 -4.43 21.79
N ASN A 359 1.36 -5.68 21.65
CA ASN A 359 0.21 -6.22 22.39
C ASN A 359 0.44 -6.25 23.90
N LYS A 360 1.63 -6.60 24.37
CA LYS A 360 2.00 -6.54 25.80
C LYS A 360 1.92 -5.12 26.35
N ALA A 361 2.29 -4.13 25.56
CA ALA A 361 2.18 -2.72 25.94
C ALA A 361 0.75 -2.18 25.83
N GLY A 362 -0.20 -2.95 25.29
CA GLY A 362 -1.59 -2.55 25.12
C GLY A 362 -1.84 -1.57 23.97
N ILE A 363 -0.91 -1.46 23.03
CA ILE A 363 -1.07 -0.59 21.86
C ILE A 363 -1.55 -1.39 20.64
N MET A 364 -2.23 -0.71 19.70
CA MET A 364 -2.63 -1.30 18.43
C MET A 364 -1.38 -1.62 17.57
N VAL A 365 -1.33 -2.84 17.06
CA VAL A 365 -0.33 -3.23 16.08
C VAL A 365 -1.02 -3.55 14.75
N GLY A 366 -0.69 -2.77 13.73
CA GLY A 366 -1.14 -2.95 12.36
C GLY A 366 -0.02 -3.40 11.42
N MET A 367 -0.40 -3.73 10.21
CA MET A 367 0.51 -4.02 9.10
C MET A 367 0.01 -3.35 7.82
N CYS A 368 0.85 -2.57 7.16
CA CYS A 368 0.50 -1.85 5.95
C CYS A 368 1.31 -2.25 4.71
N GLY A 369 2.25 -3.16 4.86
CA GLY A 369 2.97 -3.74 3.74
C GLY A 369 2.10 -4.70 2.91
N GLU A 370 2.56 -5.08 1.73
CA GLU A 370 1.84 -5.98 0.82
C GLU A 370 1.49 -7.34 1.47
N ALA A 371 2.29 -7.77 2.44
CA ALA A 371 2.09 -9.01 3.18
C ALA A 371 0.79 -9.06 4.00
N ALA A 372 0.19 -7.91 4.34
CA ALA A 372 -1.08 -7.86 5.08
C ALA A 372 -2.25 -8.50 4.31
N ALA A 373 -2.20 -8.50 2.97
CA ALA A 373 -3.20 -9.10 2.09
C ALA A 373 -2.82 -10.50 1.61
N ASP A 374 -1.67 -11.02 2.01
CA ASP A 374 -1.22 -12.35 1.57
C ASP A 374 -2.08 -13.44 2.23
N PRO A 375 -2.85 -14.21 1.44
CA PRO A 375 -3.77 -15.22 1.97
C PRO A 375 -3.06 -16.31 2.77
N LEU A 376 -1.81 -16.63 2.45
CA LEU A 376 -1.04 -17.62 3.19
C LEU A 376 -0.52 -17.07 4.52
N LEU A 377 -0.26 -15.78 4.59
CA LEU A 377 0.29 -15.15 5.80
C LEU A 377 -0.81 -14.75 6.80
N ILE A 378 -2.02 -14.44 6.36
CA ILE A 378 -3.11 -14.00 7.24
C ILE A 378 -3.28 -14.91 8.47
N PRO A 379 -3.35 -16.25 8.38
CA PRO A 379 -3.46 -17.08 9.59
C PRO A 379 -2.25 -16.95 10.53
N VAL A 380 -1.06 -16.70 9.99
CA VAL A 380 0.14 -16.45 10.82
C VAL A 380 0.00 -15.14 11.59
N LEU A 381 -0.47 -14.08 10.92
CA LEU A 381 -0.70 -12.77 11.54
C LEU A 381 -1.81 -12.83 12.59
N LEU A 382 -2.88 -13.58 12.35
CA LEU A 382 -3.94 -13.82 13.33
C LEU A 382 -3.41 -14.54 14.57
N SER A 383 -2.57 -15.56 14.39
CA SER A 383 -1.93 -16.29 15.49
C SER A 383 -1.01 -15.38 16.30
N PHE A 384 -0.23 -14.51 15.66
CA PHE A 384 0.63 -13.56 16.36
C PHE A 384 -0.17 -12.47 17.10
N GLY A 385 -1.45 -12.28 16.78
CA GLY A 385 -2.32 -11.29 17.39
C GLY A 385 -2.31 -9.93 16.72
N LEU A 386 -2.07 -9.86 15.40
CA LEU A 386 -2.20 -8.61 14.66
C LEU A 386 -3.62 -8.05 14.80
N GLY A 387 -3.72 -6.75 15.09
CA GLY A 387 -5.00 -6.06 15.34
C GLY A 387 -5.55 -5.35 14.11
N GLU A 388 -4.68 -4.83 13.23
CA GLU A 388 -5.06 -4.04 12.06
C GLU A 388 -4.40 -4.56 10.78
N PHE A 389 -5.21 -4.76 9.74
CA PHE A 389 -4.77 -5.15 8.40
C PHE A 389 -5.01 -3.98 7.46
N SER A 390 -3.93 -3.35 6.96
CA SER A 390 -4.02 -2.26 6.01
C SER A 390 -3.61 -2.75 4.63
N VAL A 391 -4.58 -2.80 3.72
CA VAL A 391 -4.43 -3.43 2.41
C VAL A 391 -4.84 -2.49 1.28
N SER A 392 -4.59 -2.87 0.03
CA SER A 392 -5.14 -2.11 -1.10
C SER A 392 -6.67 -2.20 -1.11
N ALA A 393 -7.36 -1.15 -1.58
CA ALA A 393 -8.81 -1.11 -1.62
C ALA A 393 -9.45 -2.36 -2.27
N PRO A 394 -8.99 -2.85 -3.43
CA PRO A 394 -9.53 -4.07 -4.04
C PRO A 394 -9.35 -5.34 -3.22
N SER A 395 -8.42 -5.35 -2.26
CA SER A 395 -8.13 -6.51 -1.41
C SER A 395 -9.01 -6.60 -0.16
N ILE A 396 -9.79 -5.57 0.16
CA ILE A 396 -10.57 -5.47 1.40
C ILE A 396 -11.50 -6.67 1.58
N LEU A 397 -12.42 -6.91 0.65
CA LEU A 397 -13.42 -7.97 0.81
C LEU A 397 -12.81 -9.37 0.83
N ARG A 398 -11.76 -9.60 0.05
CA ARG A 398 -11.04 -10.87 0.05
C ARG A 398 -10.33 -11.10 1.39
N THR A 399 -9.67 -10.09 1.93
CA THR A 399 -8.99 -10.18 3.23
C THR A 399 -10.00 -10.44 4.34
N ARG A 400 -11.16 -9.75 4.32
CA ARG A 400 -12.26 -9.98 5.28
C ARG A 400 -12.75 -11.42 5.24
N ARG A 401 -12.97 -11.98 4.04
CA ARG A 401 -13.34 -13.39 3.87
C ARG A 401 -12.32 -14.31 4.53
N ILE A 402 -11.04 -14.17 4.18
CA ILE A 402 -9.98 -15.04 4.69
C ILE A 402 -9.88 -14.98 6.21
N ILE A 403 -9.96 -13.78 6.79
CA ILE A 403 -9.97 -13.61 8.26
C ILE A 403 -11.13 -14.39 8.88
N SER A 404 -12.33 -14.34 8.27
CA SER A 404 -13.53 -15.01 8.77
C SER A 404 -13.49 -16.54 8.68
N GLU A 405 -12.58 -17.10 7.90
CA GLU A 405 -12.43 -18.54 7.71
C GLU A 405 -11.57 -19.22 8.79
N TRP A 406 -10.85 -18.45 9.60
CA TRP A 406 -9.92 -18.95 10.60
C TRP A 406 -10.41 -18.68 12.01
N THR A 407 -10.27 -19.69 12.89
CA THR A 407 -10.30 -19.49 14.34
C THR A 407 -8.89 -19.23 14.87
N LYS A 408 -8.78 -18.57 16.02
CA LYS A 408 -7.49 -18.38 16.69
C LYS A 408 -6.79 -19.71 16.98
N ALA A 409 -7.55 -20.71 17.43
CA ALA A 409 -7.01 -22.03 17.76
C ALA A 409 -6.42 -22.77 16.53
N GLU A 410 -7.11 -22.71 15.38
CA GLU A 410 -6.58 -23.29 14.12
C GLU A 410 -5.31 -22.57 13.66
N ALA A 411 -5.31 -21.24 13.72
CA ALA A 411 -4.13 -20.43 13.37
C ALA A 411 -2.94 -20.75 14.30
N ASP A 412 -3.15 -20.85 15.60
CA ASP A 412 -2.11 -21.18 16.57
C ASP A 412 -1.54 -22.58 16.35
N ALA A 413 -2.38 -23.57 16.07
CA ALA A 413 -1.94 -24.95 15.79
C ALA A 413 -1.10 -25.05 14.51
N LEU A 414 -1.42 -24.23 13.49
CA LEU A 414 -0.63 -24.12 12.28
C LEU A 414 0.72 -23.47 12.56
N VAL A 415 0.71 -22.33 13.24
CA VAL A 415 1.90 -21.50 13.49
C VAL A 415 2.89 -22.18 14.43
N GLU A 416 2.44 -22.99 15.39
CA GLU A 416 3.33 -23.81 16.21
C GLU A 416 4.22 -24.74 15.37
N LYS A 417 3.68 -25.27 14.26
CA LYS A 417 4.44 -26.09 13.32
C LYS A 417 5.33 -25.24 12.41
N VAL A 418 4.78 -24.14 11.86
CA VAL A 418 5.49 -23.23 10.97
C VAL A 418 6.75 -22.66 11.61
N MET A 419 6.66 -22.23 12.87
CA MET A 419 7.80 -21.62 13.58
C MET A 419 8.94 -22.58 13.92
N LYS A 420 8.73 -23.89 13.74
CA LYS A 420 9.77 -24.92 13.89
C LYS A 420 10.55 -25.16 12.58
N LEU A 421 10.04 -24.69 11.45
CA LEU A 421 10.65 -24.83 10.13
C LEU A 421 11.88 -23.92 9.98
N LYS A 422 12.78 -24.31 9.08
CA LYS A 422 14.10 -23.68 8.98
C LYS A 422 14.31 -22.89 7.69
N THR A 423 13.47 -23.11 6.67
CA THR A 423 13.59 -22.48 5.36
C THR A 423 12.28 -21.87 4.91
N ALA A 424 12.37 -20.82 4.09
CA ALA A 424 11.18 -20.18 3.48
C ALA A 424 10.38 -21.16 2.62
N THR A 425 11.05 -22.07 1.93
CA THR A 425 10.41 -23.11 1.09
C THR A 425 9.54 -24.04 1.93
N GLU A 426 10.06 -24.54 3.06
CA GLU A 426 9.29 -25.39 3.97
C GLU A 426 8.08 -24.65 4.57
N VAL A 427 8.29 -23.40 5.00
CA VAL A 427 7.23 -22.53 5.53
C VAL A 427 6.13 -22.34 4.49
N LYS A 428 6.47 -21.94 3.29
CA LYS A 428 5.52 -21.70 2.20
C LYS A 428 4.74 -22.95 1.84
N ALA A 429 5.43 -24.10 1.72
CA ALA A 429 4.78 -25.39 1.43
C ALA A 429 3.76 -25.78 2.51
N MET A 430 4.10 -25.59 3.80
CA MET A 430 3.18 -25.88 4.90
C MET A 430 1.97 -24.96 4.90
N LEU A 431 2.17 -23.65 4.66
CA LEU A 431 1.07 -22.69 4.58
C LEU A 431 0.17 -22.96 3.38
N GLN A 432 0.73 -23.32 2.22
CA GLN A 432 -0.04 -23.72 1.03
C GLN A 432 -0.90 -24.97 1.29
N ALA A 433 -0.36 -25.94 1.99
CA ALA A 433 -1.09 -27.17 2.33
C ALA A 433 -2.23 -26.94 3.34
N ALA A 434 -2.17 -25.86 4.11
CA ALA A 434 -3.19 -25.48 5.10
C ALA A 434 -4.20 -24.43 4.58
N ALA A 435 -4.00 -23.90 3.38
CA ALA A 435 -4.86 -22.85 2.81
C ALA A 435 -6.32 -23.36 2.66
N LYS A 436 -7.28 -22.50 3.05
CA LYS A 436 -8.72 -22.76 3.01
C LYS A 436 -9.36 -22.19 1.74
#